data_1902ac3546999fa0da33f77a725e7c2b
#
_entry.id   1902ac3546999fa0da33f77a725e7c2b
#
_cell.length_a   1.000
_cell.length_b   1.000
_cell.length_c   1.000
_cell.angle_alpha   90.00
_cell.angle_beta   90.00
_cell.angle_gamma   90.00
#
_symmetry.space_group_name_H-M   'P 1'
#
loop_
_entity.id
_entity.type
_entity.pdbx_description
1 polymer ?
#
loop_
_entity_poly.entity_id
_entity_poly.type
_entity_poly.pdbx_seq_one_letter_code
_entity_poly.pdbx_strand_id
1 'polypeptide(L)'
;MSESQTTPDTNELARLRALVTDYEAKLTEAAALVARARHEINNPLAALLGQAQLLLREELPEKPRSRVETIETLAIRIKEIVGELRDIQTPVAAVNRANE
;
A
#
# COMPACT_ATOMS: atom_id res chain seq x y z
N MET A 1 -3.35 45.48 -19.53
CA MET A 1 -1.97 45.08 -19.68
C MET A 1 -1.91 43.58 -19.88
N SER A 2 -1.33 43.19 -20.98
CA SER A 2 -1.27 41.78 -21.35
C SER A 2 -0.34 40.98 -20.43
N GLU A 3 0.58 41.62 -19.75
CA GLU A 3 1.54 40.96 -18.89
C GLU A 3 0.90 40.32 -17.67
N SER A 4 -0.13 40.94 -17.10
CA SER A 4 -0.82 40.39 -15.96
C SER A 4 -1.67 39.18 -16.31
N GLN A 5 -1.92 38.96 -17.60
CA GLN A 5 -2.72 37.84 -18.09
C GLN A 5 -1.89 36.59 -18.31
N THR A 6 -0.57 36.72 -18.48
CA THR A 6 0.31 35.61 -18.77
C THR A 6 1.09 35.15 -17.57
N THR A 7 1.16 35.95 -16.51
CA THR A 7 1.90 35.62 -15.29
C THR A 7 0.95 35.65 -14.09
N PRO A 8 0.86 34.60 -13.32
CA PRO A 8 0.05 34.58 -12.09
C PRO A 8 0.56 35.65 -11.12
N ASP A 9 -0.33 36.29 -10.37
CA ASP A 9 0.07 37.25 -9.38
C ASP A 9 0.62 36.49 -8.13
N THR A 10 1.21 37.24 -7.21
CA THR A 10 1.83 36.68 -6.00
C THR A 10 0.83 35.92 -5.14
N ASN A 11 -0.40 36.46 -5.01
CA ASN A 11 -1.43 35.83 -4.20
C ASN A 11 -1.90 34.52 -4.83
N GLU A 12 -2.00 34.48 -6.13
CA GLU A 12 -2.40 33.29 -6.85
C GLU A 12 -1.34 32.19 -6.75
N LEU A 13 -0.07 32.56 -6.89
CA LEU A 13 1.04 31.61 -6.73
C LEU A 13 1.08 31.05 -5.30
N ALA A 14 0.91 31.92 -4.30
CA ALA A 14 0.91 31.49 -2.91
C ALA A 14 -0.24 30.53 -2.64
N ARG A 15 -1.42 30.79 -3.21
CA ARG A 15 -2.57 29.91 -3.04
C ARG A 15 -2.34 28.55 -3.72
N LEU A 16 -1.78 28.56 -4.92
CA LEU A 16 -1.49 27.31 -5.61
C LEU A 16 -0.45 26.48 -4.90
N ARG A 17 0.58 27.13 -4.35
CA ARG A 17 1.60 26.44 -3.56
C ARG A 17 1.03 25.81 -2.29
N ALA A 18 0.14 26.57 -1.61
CA ALA A 18 -0.53 26.05 -0.43
C ALA A 18 -1.40 24.85 -0.74
N LEU A 19 -2.09 24.90 -1.90
CA LEU A 19 -2.95 23.80 -2.34
C LEU A 19 -2.12 22.55 -2.63
N VAL A 20 -1.00 22.70 -3.33
CA VAL A 20 -0.10 21.60 -3.64
C VAL A 20 0.44 20.99 -2.36
N THR A 21 0.89 21.81 -1.42
CA THR A 21 1.39 21.34 -0.13
C THR A 21 0.33 20.55 0.63
N ASP A 22 -0.92 21.03 0.61
CA ASP A 22 -2.02 20.35 1.27
C ASP A 22 -2.30 18.97 0.65
N TYR A 23 -2.31 18.90 -0.67
CA TYR A 23 -2.50 17.63 -1.37
C TYR A 23 -1.35 16.66 -1.12
N GLU A 24 -0.12 17.15 -1.11
CA GLU A 24 1.04 16.31 -0.80
C GLU A 24 0.94 15.74 0.61
N ALA A 25 0.51 16.54 1.57
CA ALA A 25 0.34 16.10 2.95
C ALA A 25 -0.72 14.99 3.03
N LYS A 26 -1.84 15.16 2.33
CA LYS A 26 -2.90 14.16 2.31
C LYS A 26 -2.45 12.86 1.65
N LEU A 27 -1.68 12.94 0.58
CA LEU A 27 -1.14 11.75 -0.06
C LEU A 27 -0.15 11.03 0.84
N THR A 28 0.65 11.77 1.58
CA THR A 28 1.59 11.18 2.54
C THR A 28 0.84 10.47 3.66
N GLU A 29 -0.23 11.07 4.17
CA GLU A 29 -1.06 10.45 5.19
C GLU A 29 -1.72 9.17 4.66
N ALA A 30 -2.23 9.20 3.44
CA ALA A 30 -2.84 8.04 2.83
C ALA A 30 -1.83 6.91 2.66
N ALA A 31 -0.62 7.22 2.20
CA ALA A 31 0.44 6.23 2.03
C ALA A 31 0.85 5.61 3.37
N ALA A 32 0.91 6.42 4.43
CA ALA A 32 1.23 5.92 5.76
C ALA A 32 0.12 5.00 6.29
N LEU A 33 -1.13 5.34 6.02
CA LEU A 33 -2.27 4.50 6.42
C LEU A 33 -2.23 3.16 5.70
N VAL A 34 -1.95 3.17 4.40
CA VAL A 34 -1.82 1.94 3.60
C VAL A 34 -0.69 1.07 4.13
N ALA A 35 0.46 1.66 4.45
CA ALA A 35 1.60 0.91 5.00
C ALA A 35 1.24 0.26 6.33
N ARG A 36 0.55 0.97 7.20
CA ARG A 36 0.10 0.43 8.48
C ARG A 36 -0.89 -0.70 8.29
N ALA A 37 -1.88 -0.50 7.41
CA ALA A 37 -2.87 -1.54 7.12
C ALA A 37 -2.20 -2.79 6.57
N ARG A 38 -1.22 -2.63 5.70
CA ARG A 38 -0.47 -3.77 5.16
C ARG A 38 0.21 -4.56 6.26
N HIS A 39 0.87 -3.88 7.20
CA HIS A 39 1.51 -4.57 8.32
C HIS A 39 0.50 -5.25 9.23
N GLU A 40 -0.61 -4.59 9.52
CA GLU A 40 -1.65 -5.15 10.37
C GLU A 40 -2.33 -6.37 9.75
N ILE A 41 -2.43 -6.42 8.44
CA ILE A 41 -2.98 -7.57 7.72
C ILE A 41 -1.95 -8.69 7.66
N ASN A 42 -0.69 -8.36 7.36
CA ASN A 42 0.36 -9.37 7.21
C ASN A 42 0.65 -10.12 8.50
N ASN A 43 0.51 -9.48 9.66
CA ASN A 43 0.78 -10.14 10.93
C ASN A 43 -0.13 -11.35 11.18
N PRO A 44 -1.47 -11.21 11.19
CA PRO A 44 -2.33 -12.38 11.37
C PRO A 44 -2.29 -13.33 10.17
N LEU A 45 -2.02 -12.80 8.99
CA LEU A 45 -1.93 -13.63 7.79
C LEU A 45 -0.73 -14.57 7.87
N ALA A 46 0.42 -14.09 8.34
CA ALA A 46 1.60 -14.92 8.52
C ALA A 46 1.33 -16.05 9.54
N ALA A 47 0.62 -15.72 10.62
CA ALA A 47 0.26 -16.70 11.62
C ALA A 47 -0.70 -17.75 11.05
N LEU A 48 -1.70 -17.32 10.27
CA LEU A 48 -2.64 -18.22 9.62
C LEU A 48 -1.93 -19.16 8.66
N LEU A 49 -1.07 -18.61 7.81
CA LEU A 49 -0.31 -19.39 6.85
C LEU A 49 0.60 -20.41 7.57
N GLY A 50 1.25 -19.98 8.66
CA GLY A 50 2.08 -20.86 9.47
C GLY A 50 1.30 -22.03 10.05
N GLN A 51 0.10 -21.76 10.55
CA GLN A 51 -0.75 -22.84 11.10
C GLN A 51 -1.20 -23.81 10.00
N ALA A 52 -1.57 -23.32 8.84
CA ALA A 52 -1.93 -24.17 7.73
C ALA A 52 -0.76 -25.07 7.32
N GLN A 53 0.44 -24.52 7.24
CA GLN A 53 1.63 -25.29 6.88
C GLN A 53 1.97 -26.35 7.93
N LEU A 54 1.79 -26.03 9.21
CA LEU A 54 1.99 -27.00 10.27
C LEU A 54 0.98 -28.14 10.21
N LEU A 55 -0.28 -27.84 9.93
CA LEU A 55 -1.30 -28.86 9.75
C LEU A 55 -0.99 -29.79 8.59
N LEU A 56 -0.42 -29.28 7.51
CA LEU A 56 -0.08 -30.09 6.35
C LEU A 56 1.07 -31.05 6.61
N ARG A 57 1.82 -30.87 7.71
CA ARG A 57 2.85 -31.81 8.13
C ARG A 57 2.29 -33.01 8.90
N GLU A 58 1.06 -32.88 9.37
CA GLU A 58 0.41 -33.97 10.10
C GLU A 58 -0.26 -34.92 9.12
N GLU A 59 -0.57 -36.12 9.61
CA GLU A 59 -1.34 -37.07 8.81
C GLU A 59 -2.80 -36.66 8.87
N LEU A 60 -3.28 -36.10 7.75
CA LEU A 60 -4.66 -35.67 7.64
C LEU A 60 -5.41 -36.56 6.64
N PRO A 61 -6.68 -36.90 6.90
CA PRO A 61 -7.53 -37.50 5.89
C PRO A 61 -7.62 -36.57 4.66
N GLU A 62 -7.96 -37.18 3.51
CA GLU A 62 -7.93 -36.48 2.22
C GLU A 62 -8.75 -35.20 2.20
N LYS A 63 -9.98 -35.23 2.71
CA LYS A 63 -10.84 -34.04 2.65
C LYS A 63 -10.32 -32.89 3.51
N PRO A 64 -9.97 -33.10 4.79
CA PRO A 64 -9.35 -32.06 5.59
C PRO A 64 -8.07 -31.51 4.95
N ARG A 65 -7.23 -32.42 4.44
CA ARG A 65 -5.97 -31.99 3.77
C ARG A 65 -6.26 -31.05 2.60
N SER A 66 -7.20 -31.42 1.76
CA SER A 66 -7.58 -30.61 0.60
C SER A 66 -8.06 -29.21 1.04
N ARG A 67 -8.83 -29.14 2.11
CA ARG A 67 -9.31 -27.87 2.65
C ARG A 67 -8.18 -27.00 3.18
N VAL A 68 -7.21 -27.62 3.87
CA VAL A 68 -6.07 -26.88 4.40
C VAL A 68 -5.19 -26.37 3.25
N GLU A 69 -5.00 -27.17 2.20
CA GLU A 69 -4.28 -26.75 1.02
C GLU A 69 -4.95 -25.54 0.37
N THR A 70 -6.27 -25.53 0.33
CA THR A 70 -7.02 -24.39 -0.19
C THR A 70 -6.82 -23.15 0.69
N ILE A 71 -6.83 -23.32 2.00
CA ILE A 71 -6.58 -22.22 2.94
C ILE A 71 -5.18 -21.65 2.71
N GLU A 72 -4.18 -22.53 2.56
CA GLU A 72 -2.82 -22.09 2.28
C GLU A 72 -2.75 -21.29 0.99
N THR A 73 -3.37 -21.79 -0.08
CA THR A 73 -3.39 -21.12 -1.38
C THR A 73 -4.04 -19.74 -1.28
N LEU A 74 -5.17 -19.65 -0.57
CA LEU A 74 -5.86 -18.38 -0.40
C LEU A 74 -5.05 -17.39 0.44
N ALA A 75 -4.38 -17.87 1.48
CA ALA A 75 -3.53 -17.03 2.31
C ALA A 75 -2.36 -16.46 1.50
N ILE A 76 -1.75 -17.29 0.65
CA ILE A 76 -0.67 -16.84 -0.24
C ILE A 76 -1.21 -15.79 -1.21
N ARG A 77 -2.41 -16.00 -1.74
CA ARG A 77 -3.03 -15.04 -2.65
C ARG A 77 -3.27 -13.69 -1.98
N ILE A 78 -3.77 -13.71 -0.74
CA ILE A 78 -3.97 -12.47 0.02
C ILE A 78 -2.62 -11.78 0.24
N LYS A 79 -1.58 -12.54 0.56
CA LYS A 79 -0.23 -11.99 0.77
C LYS A 79 0.27 -11.29 -0.49
N GLU A 80 0.04 -11.87 -1.66
CA GLU A 80 0.41 -11.27 -2.94
C GLU A 80 -0.33 -9.96 -3.18
N ILE A 81 -1.64 -9.96 -2.94
CA ILE A 81 -2.47 -8.77 -3.13
C ILE A 81 -2.03 -7.65 -2.19
N VAL A 82 -1.80 -7.97 -0.92
CA VAL A 82 -1.33 -6.99 0.05
C VAL A 82 0.06 -6.47 -0.32
N GLY A 83 0.90 -7.35 -0.89
CA GLY A 83 2.22 -6.97 -1.36
C GLY A 83 2.20 -5.90 -2.44
N GLU A 84 1.16 -5.87 -3.27
CA GLU A 84 1.02 -4.84 -4.30
C GLU A 84 0.89 -3.43 -3.71
N LEU A 85 0.42 -3.33 -2.46
CA LEU A 85 0.29 -2.05 -1.78
C LEU A 85 1.63 -1.41 -1.43
N ARG A 86 2.74 -2.15 -1.54
CA ARG A 86 4.07 -1.60 -1.29
C ARG A 86 4.47 -0.56 -2.32
N ASP A 87 3.85 -0.58 -3.49
CA ASP A 87 4.18 0.34 -4.57
C ASP A 87 3.55 1.71 -4.39
N ILE A 88 2.69 1.89 -3.39
CA ILE A 88 2.11 3.18 -3.08
C ILE A 88 3.14 4.02 -2.36
N GLN A 89 3.50 5.17 -2.95
CA GLN A 89 4.56 6.03 -2.47
C GLN A 89 4.07 7.45 -2.26
N THR A 90 4.80 8.19 -1.42
CA THR A 90 4.57 9.63 -1.29
C THR A 90 5.10 10.34 -2.55
N PRO A 91 4.57 11.51 -2.88
CA PRO A 91 5.07 12.27 -4.04
C PRO A 91 6.57 12.57 -3.96
N VAL A 92 7.09 12.86 -2.78
CA VAL A 92 8.51 13.15 -2.59
C VAL A 92 9.35 11.91 -2.88
N ALA A 93 8.95 10.76 -2.39
CA ALA A 93 9.66 9.52 -2.63
C ALA A 93 9.68 9.16 -4.12
N ALA A 94 8.55 9.38 -4.81
CA ALA A 94 8.46 9.10 -6.24
C ALA A 94 9.39 10.02 -7.05
N VAL A 95 9.47 11.29 -6.70
CA VAL A 95 10.37 12.23 -7.38
C VAL A 95 11.83 11.85 -7.14
N ASN A 96 12.19 11.52 -5.93
CA ASN A 96 13.57 11.11 -5.62
C ASN A 96 13.96 9.86 -6.38
N ARG A 97 13.05 8.91 -6.48
CA ARG A 97 13.32 7.68 -7.24
C ARG A 97 13.50 7.96 -8.73
N ALA A 98 12.72 8.87 -9.29
CA ALA A 98 12.83 9.22 -10.69
C ALA A 98 14.16 9.89 -11.02
N ASN A 99 14.77 10.56 -10.06
CA ASN A 99 16.04 11.24 -10.23
C ASN A 99 17.27 10.34 -10.03
N GLU A 100 17.05 9.13 -9.58
CA GLU A 100 18.13 8.15 -9.45
C GLU A 100 18.36 7.43 -10.78
#